data_21e87680f0b2ce0eebb967107fdd9ebd
#
_entry.id   21e87680f0b2ce0eebb967107fdd9ebd
#
_cell.length_a   1.000
_cell.length_b   1.000
_cell.length_c   1.000
_cell.angle_alpha   90.00
_cell.angle_beta   90.00
_cell.angle_gamma   90.00
#
_symmetry.space_group_name_H-M   'P 1'
#
loop_
_entity.id
_entity.type
_entity.pdbx_description
1 polymer ?
#
loop_
_entity_poly.entity_id
_entity_poly.type
_entity_poly.pdbx_seq_one_letter_code
_entity_poly.pdbx_strand_id
1 'polypeptide(L)'
;MSQLKGRAFYWRTLPRSNDGFPRRARDLAHEFALPERSRCAFLQSRPRRLGCGALLWRQTIAHGPSERMTLDEIRSLTEGDLSAVDGVIRARLKSAVPLVDQVAEHIIAGGGKRLRPLLVLLTARACGYQGNAHVEAAAFIEFIHTATLLHDDVVDGSSLRRGRHTANRVFGNPASVLVGDFVYSRAFQMMAALSSQPVMEIMSEATNVIAEGEVLQLMNAHDPHTTEQRYLEVIYRKTAKLFEAGAEVAAVLSGATPRVRQELAAYGRHIGTAYQLVDDVLDYRSNPQERGKNLGDDLAEGKPTLPLIHALRHGDEQQRVIIREAIQRGGVTQLEPVLTAIEATGGLEYAARLAREHAARAKAALAALPESRCRDGLAALAAFSVEHTT
;
A
#
# COMPACT_ATOMS: atom_id res chain seq x y z
N MET A 1 -26.60 51.56 -7.53
CA MET A 1 -25.52 52.57 -7.30
C MET A 1 -24.64 52.08 -6.16
N SER A 2 -23.36 52.19 -6.38
CA SER A 2 -22.13 51.98 -5.60
C SER A 2 -21.76 50.47 -5.34
N GLN A 3 -20.90 49.94 -6.14
CA GLN A 3 -19.44 49.73 -6.06
C GLN A 3 -18.99 48.87 -4.83
N LEU A 4 -18.70 47.62 -5.08
CA LEU A 4 -17.70 46.88 -4.32
C LEU A 4 -16.61 46.37 -5.31
N LYS A 5 -15.48 47.09 -5.25
CA LYS A 5 -14.28 46.81 -6.04
C LYS A 5 -13.58 45.54 -5.54
N GLY A 6 -13.19 44.70 -6.48
CA GLY A 6 -12.36 43.52 -6.27
C GLY A 6 -10.98 43.84 -5.68
N ARG A 7 -10.49 42.95 -4.80
CA ARG A 7 -9.08 42.85 -4.44
C ARG A 7 -8.50 41.64 -5.17
N ALA A 8 -7.81 41.96 -6.26
CA ALA A 8 -6.91 40.98 -6.90
C ALA A 8 -5.65 40.84 -6.04
N PHE A 9 -5.34 39.62 -5.61
CA PHE A 9 -4.04 39.30 -5.01
C PHE A 9 -3.01 39.22 -6.12
N TYR A 10 -2.10 40.17 -6.16
CA TYR A 10 -0.91 40.20 -7.01
C TYR A 10 0.14 39.22 -6.47
N TRP A 11 0.47 38.21 -7.22
CA TRP A 11 1.75 37.50 -7.07
C TRP A 11 2.85 38.35 -7.69
N ARG A 12 3.67 38.97 -6.85
CA ARG A 12 4.90 39.64 -7.27
C ARG A 12 5.92 38.58 -7.68
N THR A 13 6.33 38.64 -8.93
CA THR A 13 7.50 37.97 -9.47
C THR A 13 8.77 38.39 -8.73
N LEU A 14 9.45 37.42 -8.11
CA LEU A 14 10.80 37.62 -7.55
C LEU A 14 11.83 37.60 -8.70
N PRO A 15 12.85 38.48 -8.70
CA PRO A 15 13.88 38.49 -9.71
C PRO A 15 14.85 37.32 -9.52
N ARG A 16 15.27 36.72 -10.65
CA ARG A 16 16.37 35.75 -10.70
C ARG A 16 17.68 36.47 -10.37
N SER A 17 18.28 36.20 -9.22
CA SER A 17 19.70 36.48 -8.98
C SER A 17 20.47 35.15 -8.87
N ASN A 18 21.34 34.92 -9.84
CA ASN A 18 22.46 33.98 -9.77
C ASN A 18 23.42 34.53 -8.74
N ASP A 19 23.55 33.93 -7.55
CA ASP A 19 24.75 34.03 -6.72
C ASP A 19 24.66 33.06 -5.52
N GLY A 20 25.57 32.11 -5.50
CA GLY A 20 26.21 31.64 -4.27
C GLY A 20 25.47 30.70 -3.34
N PHE A 21 25.36 29.40 -3.66
CA PHE A 21 25.18 28.37 -2.63
C PHE A 21 26.51 28.12 -1.87
N PRO A 22 26.53 28.15 -0.53
CA PRO A 22 27.74 27.86 0.22
C PRO A 22 28.10 26.36 0.15
N ARG A 23 29.37 26.10 -0.16
CA ARG A 23 30.02 24.80 -0.10
C ARG A 23 30.12 24.28 1.34
N ARG A 24 29.08 23.55 1.81
CA ARG A 24 29.16 22.71 3.03
C ARG A 24 28.19 21.55 2.93
N ALA A 25 28.47 20.61 2.04
CA ALA A 25 27.78 19.32 1.96
C ALA A 25 28.71 18.24 1.42
N ARG A 26 30.00 18.25 1.77
CA ARG A 26 30.98 17.22 1.34
C ARG A 26 31.69 16.47 2.46
N ASP A 27 31.37 16.71 3.75
CA ASP A 27 32.15 16.13 4.88
C ASP A 27 31.32 15.28 5.85
N LEU A 28 30.30 14.55 5.39
CA LEU A 28 29.57 13.56 6.21
C LEU A 28 29.51 12.15 5.61
N ALA A 29 30.47 11.81 4.73
CA ALA A 29 30.57 10.48 4.12
C ALA A 29 31.70 9.60 4.70
N HIS A 30 32.19 9.88 5.90
CA HIS A 30 33.29 9.13 6.53
C HIS A 30 33.00 8.86 8.01
N GLU A 31 32.04 8.00 8.28
CA GLU A 31 31.97 7.31 9.59
C GLU A 31 30.91 6.22 9.55
N PHE A 32 31.23 5.07 8.98
CA PHE A 32 30.68 3.75 9.31
C PHE A 32 31.40 2.70 8.46
N ALA A 33 32.70 2.50 8.80
CA ALA A 33 33.44 1.34 8.36
C ALA A 33 33.22 0.19 9.36
N LEU A 34 32.61 -0.88 8.92
CA LEU A 34 32.55 -2.15 9.67
C LEU A 34 33.91 -2.88 9.53
N PRO A 35 34.42 -3.55 10.55
CA PRO A 35 35.68 -4.26 10.49
C PRO A 35 35.55 -5.61 9.76
N GLU A 36 36.42 -5.82 8.80
CA GLU A 36 36.73 -7.14 8.23
C GLU A 36 37.58 -7.97 9.19
N ARG A 37 37.44 -9.27 9.03
CA ARG A 37 38.31 -10.39 9.35
C ARG A 37 37.93 -11.30 10.52
N SER A 38 37.50 -12.51 10.17
CA SER A 38 38.22 -13.68 10.64
C SER A 38 38.09 -14.81 9.62
N ARG A 39 39.22 -15.15 9.00
CA ARG A 39 39.45 -16.37 8.24
C ARG A 39 39.49 -17.54 9.21
N CYS A 40 38.79 -18.60 8.92
CA CYS A 40 39.11 -19.92 9.46
C CYS A 40 39.15 -20.96 8.33
N ALA A 41 40.15 -21.82 8.47
CA ALA A 41 40.77 -22.64 7.47
C ALA A 41 39.95 -23.87 7.02
N PHE A 42 40.22 -24.22 5.79
CA PHE A 42 39.99 -25.47 5.10
C PHE A 42 40.40 -26.71 5.93
N LEU A 43 39.54 -27.72 5.98
CA LEU A 43 39.93 -29.13 6.07
C LEU A 43 39.10 -29.92 5.06
N GLN A 44 39.82 -30.39 4.05
CA GLN A 44 39.37 -31.38 3.06
C GLN A 44 39.26 -32.77 3.70
N SER A 45 38.14 -33.46 3.48
CA SER A 45 38.12 -34.91 3.51
C SER A 45 37.12 -35.41 2.44
N ARG A 46 37.64 -36.30 1.56
CA ARG A 46 37.01 -36.91 0.40
C ARG A 46 35.99 -38.01 0.78
N PRO A 47 35.09 -38.38 -0.14
CA PRO A 47 33.88 -39.12 0.15
C PRO A 47 34.08 -40.63 0.07
N ARG A 48 33.36 -41.38 0.91
CA ARG A 48 33.07 -42.81 0.70
C ARG A 48 31.69 -42.95 0.04
N ARG A 49 31.68 -43.62 -1.13
CA ARG A 49 30.47 -44.11 -1.78
C ARG A 49 29.87 -45.25 -0.95
N LEU A 50 28.59 -45.19 -0.68
CA LEU A 50 27.74 -46.35 -0.43
C LEU A 50 26.33 -46.12 -1.01
N GLY A 51 25.83 -47.14 -1.60
CA GLY A 51 24.80 -47.34 -2.56
C GLY A 51 23.36 -46.95 -2.26
N CYS A 52 22.67 -46.89 -3.37
CA CYS A 52 21.25 -47.14 -3.67
C CYS A 52 20.24 -47.09 -2.52
N GLY A 53 19.30 -46.16 -2.64
CA GLY A 53 18.05 -46.12 -1.89
C GLY A 53 17.25 -44.93 -2.29
N ALA A 54 16.63 -44.94 -3.48
CA ALA A 54 15.66 -43.92 -3.90
C ALA A 54 14.41 -44.04 -3.02
N LEU A 55 14.34 -43.29 -1.94
CA LEU A 55 13.11 -43.02 -1.22
C LEU A 55 12.71 -41.58 -1.48
N LEU A 56 11.73 -41.42 -2.38
CA LEU A 56 10.94 -40.24 -2.64
C LEU A 56 10.33 -39.73 -1.32
N TRP A 57 10.98 -38.75 -0.70
CA TRP A 57 10.35 -37.92 0.31
C TRP A 57 9.48 -36.89 -0.41
N ARG A 58 8.25 -37.30 -0.78
CA ARG A 58 7.15 -36.32 -0.86
C ARG A 58 6.87 -35.87 0.57
N GLN A 59 7.50 -34.79 1.01
CA GLN A 59 7.00 -34.04 2.13
C GLN A 59 5.73 -33.29 1.65
N THR A 60 4.60 -34.00 1.77
CA THR A 60 3.31 -33.36 1.88
C THR A 60 3.36 -32.57 3.20
N ILE A 61 3.63 -31.29 3.14
CA ILE A 61 3.39 -30.40 4.26
C ILE A 61 1.88 -30.45 4.46
N ALA A 62 1.43 -31.24 5.42
CA ALA A 62 0.06 -31.25 5.88
C ALA A 62 -0.17 -29.89 6.56
N HIS A 63 -0.78 -28.96 5.84
CA HIS A 63 -1.29 -27.72 6.40
C HIS A 63 -2.42 -28.09 7.36
N GLY A 64 -2.26 -27.70 8.63
CA GLY A 64 -3.27 -27.91 9.66
C GLY A 64 -4.56 -27.13 9.35
N PRO A 65 -5.71 -27.51 9.94
CA PRO A 65 -7.03 -26.92 9.61
C PRO A 65 -7.21 -25.43 9.92
N SER A 66 -6.23 -24.73 10.50
CA SER A 66 -6.35 -23.30 10.85
C SER A 66 -5.92 -22.32 9.73
N GLU A 67 -5.49 -22.75 8.56
CA GLU A 67 -4.81 -21.89 7.58
C GLU A 67 -5.71 -21.34 6.45
N ARG A 68 -6.98 -21.69 6.38
CA ARG A 68 -7.88 -21.28 5.29
C ARG A 68 -9.17 -20.64 5.79
N MET A 69 -9.03 -19.49 6.46
CA MET A 69 -10.21 -18.66 6.70
C MET A 69 -10.51 -17.83 5.44
N THR A 70 -11.76 -17.87 4.98
CA THR A 70 -12.28 -16.97 3.96
C THR A 70 -12.32 -15.53 4.47
N LEU A 71 -12.39 -14.55 3.58
CA LEU A 71 -12.51 -13.14 4.00
C LEU A 71 -13.76 -12.89 4.85
N ASP A 72 -14.87 -13.60 4.58
CA ASP A 72 -16.10 -13.46 5.33
C ASP A 72 -15.98 -14.08 6.74
N GLU A 73 -15.28 -15.19 6.89
CA GLU A 73 -14.96 -15.75 8.21
C GLU A 73 -14.03 -14.81 9.00
N ILE A 74 -13.03 -14.20 8.36
CA ILE A 74 -12.16 -13.20 9.00
C ILE A 74 -12.99 -12.00 9.48
N ARG A 75 -13.91 -11.49 8.65
CA ARG A 75 -14.82 -10.38 9.00
C ARG A 75 -15.75 -10.72 10.16
N SER A 76 -16.22 -11.96 10.21
CA SER A 76 -17.11 -12.41 11.29
C SER A 76 -16.46 -12.31 12.67
N LEU A 77 -15.14 -12.34 12.77
CA LEU A 77 -14.39 -12.17 14.04
C LEU A 77 -14.59 -10.79 14.67
N THR A 78 -14.91 -9.79 13.87
CA THR A 78 -15.08 -8.40 14.28
C THR A 78 -16.34 -7.76 13.67
N GLU A 79 -17.39 -8.56 13.42
CA GLU A 79 -18.60 -8.11 12.72
C GLU A 79 -19.29 -6.93 13.41
N GLY A 80 -19.43 -6.98 14.74
CA GLY A 80 -19.98 -5.88 15.53
C GLY A 80 -19.15 -4.60 15.43
N ASP A 81 -17.83 -4.73 15.49
CA ASP A 81 -16.91 -3.59 15.33
C ASP A 81 -16.95 -3.02 13.91
N LEU A 82 -17.00 -3.86 12.87
CA LEU A 82 -17.14 -3.42 11.47
C LEU A 82 -18.46 -2.68 11.23
N SER A 83 -19.56 -3.17 11.78
CA SER A 83 -20.86 -2.47 11.74
C SER A 83 -20.80 -1.11 12.42
N ALA A 84 -20.11 -1.03 13.57
CA ALA A 84 -19.89 0.24 14.27
C ALA A 84 -19.03 1.21 13.45
N VAL A 85 -17.98 0.72 12.77
CA VAL A 85 -17.16 1.53 11.85
C VAL A 85 -17.99 2.12 10.72
N ASP A 86 -18.85 1.33 10.08
CA ASP A 86 -19.75 1.83 9.03
C ASP A 86 -20.73 2.88 9.56
N GLY A 87 -21.21 2.73 10.79
CA GLY A 87 -22.03 3.73 11.49
C GLY A 87 -21.26 5.05 11.70
N VAL A 88 -20.02 4.96 12.20
CA VAL A 88 -19.13 6.13 12.38
C VAL A 88 -18.85 6.80 11.06
N ILE A 89 -18.48 6.06 10.01
CA ILE A 89 -18.19 6.59 8.67
C ILE A 89 -19.39 7.40 8.16
N ARG A 90 -20.60 6.83 8.19
CA ARG A 90 -21.82 7.51 7.74
C ARG A 90 -22.12 8.77 8.55
N ALA A 91 -21.95 8.72 9.86
CA ALA A 91 -22.18 9.87 10.73
C ALA A 91 -21.18 11.01 10.50
N ARG A 92 -19.91 10.67 10.34
CA ARG A 92 -18.81 11.64 10.18
C ARG A 92 -18.73 12.24 8.77
N LEU A 93 -19.25 11.58 7.75
CA LEU A 93 -19.30 12.12 6.37
C LEU A 93 -20.44 13.13 6.15
N LYS A 94 -21.43 13.22 7.05
CA LYS A 94 -22.50 14.20 6.92
C LYS A 94 -21.99 15.64 6.97
N SER A 95 -22.54 16.47 6.08
CA SER A 95 -22.21 17.88 5.95
C SER A 95 -23.48 18.73 5.72
N ALA A 96 -23.43 20.00 6.11
CA ALA A 96 -24.44 20.99 5.72
C ALA A 96 -24.33 21.41 4.24
N VAL A 97 -23.26 21.00 3.55
CA VAL A 97 -23.00 21.30 2.13
C VAL A 97 -23.47 20.14 1.27
N PRO A 98 -24.55 20.29 0.46
CA PRO A 98 -25.18 19.16 -0.26
C PRO A 98 -24.22 18.42 -1.20
N LEU A 99 -23.27 19.10 -1.84
CA LEU A 99 -22.31 18.45 -2.74
C LEU A 99 -21.38 17.48 -1.98
N VAL A 100 -21.01 17.80 -0.75
CA VAL A 100 -20.20 16.89 0.09
C VAL A 100 -20.97 15.60 0.36
N ASP A 101 -22.25 15.69 0.73
CA ASP A 101 -23.09 14.52 0.99
C ASP A 101 -23.25 13.65 -0.27
N GLN A 102 -23.48 14.27 -1.45
CA GLN A 102 -23.63 13.54 -2.71
C GLN A 102 -22.36 12.76 -3.09
N VAL A 103 -21.20 13.39 -2.99
CA VAL A 103 -19.91 12.74 -3.27
C VAL A 103 -19.61 11.66 -2.22
N ALA A 104 -19.89 11.92 -0.94
CA ALA A 104 -19.73 10.95 0.14
C ALA A 104 -20.60 9.71 -0.07
N GLU A 105 -21.88 9.88 -0.46
CA GLU A 105 -22.78 8.77 -0.79
C GLU A 105 -22.26 7.96 -1.99
N HIS A 106 -21.75 8.64 -3.02
CA HIS A 106 -21.15 7.98 -4.17
C HIS A 106 -19.97 7.08 -3.79
N ILE A 107 -19.09 7.57 -2.90
CA ILE A 107 -17.92 6.83 -2.40
C ILE A 107 -18.34 5.63 -1.54
N ILE A 108 -19.28 5.83 -0.60
CA ILE A 108 -19.78 4.77 0.28
C ILE A 108 -20.43 3.66 -0.58
N ALA A 109 -21.24 4.05 -1.57
CA ALA A 109 -21.89 3.12 -2.48
C ALA A 109 -20.91 2.34 -3.37
N GLY A 110 -19.68 2.83 -3.58
CA GLY A 110 -18.59 2.13 -4.25
C GLY A 110 -18.07 0.91 -3.47
N GLY A 111 -18.44 0.76 -2.21
CA GLY A 111 -18.08 -0.37 -1.36
C GLY A 111 -16.56 -0.50 -1.17
N GLY A 112 -16.12 -1.74 -0.94
CA GLY A 112 -14.72 -2.11 -0.81
C GLY A 112 -14.51 -3.26 0.16
N LYS A 113 -13.33 -3.88 0.09
CA LYS A 113 -12.97 -5.00 0.98
C LYS A 113 -12.77 -4.57 2.43
N ARG A 114 -12.67 -3.26 2.73
CA ARG A 114 -12.44 -2.69 4.08
C ARG A 114 -11.26 -3.34 4.81
N LEU A 115 -10.18 -3.68 4.08
CA LEU A 115 -9.04 -4.40 4.65
C LEU A 115 -8.29 -3.60 5.71
N ARG A 116 -8.17 -2.28 5.55
CA ARG A 116 -7.50 -1.42 6.52
C ARG A 116 -8.29 -1.30 7.84
N PRO A 117 -9.58 -0.98 7.84
CA PRO A 117 -10.42 -1.11 9.02
C PRO A 117 -10.34 -2.49 9.68
N LEU A 118 -10.49 -3.56 8.91
CA LEU A 118 -10.43 -4.93 9.40
C LEU A 118 -9.11 -5.24 10.11
N LEU A 119 -7.98 -4.81 9.54
CA LEU A 119 -6.65 -4.94 10.15
C LEU A 119 -6.58 -4.21 11.49
N VAL A 120 -7.07 -2.97 11.59
CA VAL A 120 -7.07 -2.20 12.84
C VAL A 120 -7.90 -2.91 13.92
N LEU A 121 -9.10 -3.36 13.57
CA LEU A 121 -10.01 -4.04 14.50
C LEU A 121 -9.44 -5.36 15.00
N LEU A 122 -8.95 -6.21 14.09
CA LEU A 122 -8.34 -7.48 14.46
C LEU A 122 -7.08 -7.28 15.32
N THR A 123 -6.25 -6.29 14.98
CA THR A 123 -5.03 -5.98 15.75
C THR A 123 -5.38 -5.56 17.18
N ALA A 124 -6.33 -4.65 17.36
CA ALA A 124 -6.77 -4.23 18.68
C ALA A 124 -7.34 -5.41 19.51
N ARG A 125 -8.20 -6.21 18.91
CA ARG A 125 -8.79 -7.39 19.58
C ARG A 125 -7.74 -8.46 19.87
N ALA A 126 -6.76 -8.68 19.00
CA ALA A 126 -5.66 -9.62 19.25
C ALA A 126 -4.74 -9.15 20.39
N CYS A 127 -4.62 -7.84 20.62
CA CYS A 127 -3.97 -7.26 21.79
C CYS A 127 -4.84 -7.29 23.05
N GLY A 128 -6.05 -7.82 23.01
CA GLY A 128 -6.96 -7.90 24.17
C GLY A 128 -7.70 -6.59 24.48
N TYR A 129 -7.75 -5.63 23.55
CA TYR A 129 -8.43 -4.35 23.74
C TYR A 129 -9.93 -4.51 23.91
N GLN A 130 -10.50 -3.93 24.96
CA GLN A 130 -11.92 -4.00 25.30
C GLN A 130 -12.67 -2.67 25.11
N GLY A 131 -11.95 -1.58 24.80
CA GLY A 131 -12.54 -0.26 24.57
C GLY A 131 -13.13 -0.12 23.15
N ASN A 132 -13.56 1.10 22.81
CA ASN A 132 -14.20 1.43 21.53
C ASN A 132 -13.36 2.38 20.64
N ALA A 133 -12.24 2.91 21.12
CA ALA A 133 -11.41 3.85 20.36
C ALA A 133 -10.85 3.26 19.06
N HIS A 134 -10.68 1.93 18.98
CA HIS A 134 -10.26 1.23 17.76
C HIS A 134 -11.28 1.32 16.62
N VAL A 135 -12.56 1.52 16.91
CA VAL A 135 -13.61 1.75 15.90
C VAL A 135 -13.44 3.11 15.25
N GLU A 136 -13.21 4.17 16.06
CA GLU A 136 -12.88 5.51 15.53
C GLU A 136 -11.56 5.47 14.75
N ALA A 137 -10.55 4.70 15.24
CA ALA A 137 -9.27 4.53 14.54
C ALA A 137 -9.45 3.84 13.18
N ALA A 138 -10.20 2.77 13.11
CA ALA A 138 -10.52 2.08 11.87
C ALA A 138 -11.23 3.02 10.87
N ALA A 139 -12.14 3.87 11.36
CA ALA A 139 -12.88 4.82 10.53
C ALA A 139 -11.95 5.94 9.98
N PHE A 140 -11.10 6.56 10.80
CA PHE A 140 -10.22 7.61 10.27
C PHE A 140 -9.13 7.08 9.35
N ILE A 141 -8.63 5.86 9.56
CA ILE A 141 -7.73 5.18 8.61
C ILE A 141 -8.41 5.01 7.24
N GLU A 142 -9.68 4.60 7.23
CA GLU A 142 -10.44 4.49 5.99
C GLU A 142 -10.73 5.85 5.36
N PHE A 143 -10.87 6.94 6.16
CA PHE A 143 -11.03 8.29 5.66
C PHE A 143 -9.76 8.79 4.97
N ILE A 144 -8.58 8.60 5.59
CA ILE A 144 -7.30 8.93 4.93
C ILE A 144 -7.19 8.18 3.61
N HIS A 145 -7.46 6.85 3.60
CA HIS A 145 -7.46 6.08 2.36
C HIS A 145 -8.46 6.60 1.32
N THR A 146 -9.66 6.95 1.73
CA THR A 146 -10.70 7.46 0.83
C THR A 146 -10.30 8.82 0.24
N ALA A 147 -9.72 9.70 1.04
CA ALA A 147 -9.22 11.00 0.58
C ALA A 147 -8.11 10.82 -0.46
N THR A 148 -7.15 9.93 -0.22
CA THR A 148 -6.09 9.64 -1.21
C THR A 148 -6.68 9.09 -2.51
N LEU A 149 -7.67 8.18 -2.45
CA LEU A 149 -8.33 7.69 -3.67
C LEU A 149 -9.02 8.79 -4.48
N LEU A 150 -9.65 9.78 -3.81
CA LEU A 150 -10.30 10.92 -4.49
C LEU A 150 -9.29 11.82 -5.19
N HIS A 151 -8.11 11.99 -4.61
CA HIS A 151 -7.03 12.76 -5.19
C HIS A 151 -6.35 11.99 -6.32
N ASP A 152 -6.05 10.70 -6.12
CA ASP A 152 -5.44 9.81 -7.11
C ASP A 152 -6.27 9.72 -8.39
N ASP A 153 -7.60 9.56 -8.27
CA ASP A 153 -8.49 9.51 -9.43
C ASP A 153 -8.40 10.76 -10.31
N VAL A 154 -8.07 11.92 -9.70
CA VAL A 154 -7.85 13.17 -10.44
C VAL A 154 -6.45 13.21 -11.05
N VAL A 155 -5.42 12.83 -10.29
CA VAL A 155 -4.02 12.86 -10.74
C VAL A 155 -3.80 11.86 -11.87
N ASP A 156 -4.33 10.63 -11.73
CA ASP A 156 -4.21 9.55 -12.70
C ASP A 156 -5.21 9.70 -13.87
N GLY A 157 -6.18 10.64 -13.78
CA GLY A 157 -7.24 10.80 -14.79
C GLY A 157 -8.17 9.61 -14.88
N SER A 158 -8.27 8.79 -13.83
CA SER A 158 -9.04 7.56 -13.80
C SER A 158 -10.53 7.81 -14.01
N SER A 159 -11.18 6.99 -14.85
CA SER A 159 -12.62 7.10 -15.16
C SER A 159 -13.48 6.03 -14.48
N LEU A 160 -12.87 4.90 -14.09
CA LEU A 160 -13.52 3.75 -13.49
C LEU A 160 -12.76 3.27 -12.26
N ARG A 161 -13.53 2.92 -11.20
CA ARG A 161 -13.03 2.29 -10.00
C ARG A 161 -14.07 1.28 -9.49
N ARG A 162 -13.66 0.02 -9.36
CA ARG A 162 -14.55 -1.08 -8.95
C ARG A 162 -15.81 -1.19 -9.82
N GLY A 163 -15.66 -1.02 -11.14
CA GLY A 163 -16.74 -1.09 -12.11
C GLY A 163 -17.72 0.10 -12.10
N ARG A 164 -17.43 1.17 -11.35
CA ARG A 164 -18.24 2.40 -11.30
C ARG A 164 -17.42 3.61 -11.75
N HIS A 165 -18.11 4.63 -12.25
CA HIS A 165 -17.45 5.90 -12.55
C HIS A 165 -16.86 6.52 -11.28
N THR A 166 -15.65 7.07 -11.40
CA THR A 166 -14.95 7.78 -10.35
C THR A 166 -15.64 9.11 -10.00
N ALA A 167 -15.39 9.65 -8.80
CA ALA A 167 -16.02 10.90 -8.36
C ALA A 167 -15.63 12.08 -9.27
N ASN A 168 -14.38 12.17 -9.72
CA ASN A 168 -13.94 13.20 -10.68
C ASN A 168 -14.69 13.11 -12.03
N ARG A 169 -15.05 11.90 -12.47
CA ARG A 169 -15.83 11.71 -13.69
C ARG A 169 -17.29 12.13 -13.55
N VAL A 170 -17.89 11.92 -12.38
CA VAL A 170 -19.31 12.22 -12.12
C VAL A 170 -19.52 13.68 -11.71
N PHE A 171 -18.66 14.20 -10.83
CA PHE A 171 -18.83 15.52 -10.20
C PHE A 171 -17.77 16.55 -10.65
N GLY A 172 -16.78 16.13 -11.44
CA GLY A 172 -15.67 16.95 -11.91
C GLY A 172 -14.48 16.98 -10.94
N ASN A 173 -13.29 17.28 -11.47
CA ASN A 173 -12.03 17.33 -10.70
C ASN A 173 -12.11 18.26 -9.48
N PRO A 174 -12.65 19.51 -9.57
CA PRO A 174 -12.71 20.39 -8.40
C PRO A 174 -13.51 19.79 -7.24
N ALA A 175 -14.64 19.14 -7.52
CA ALA A 175 -15.46 18.50 -6.49
C ALA A 175 -14.72 17.32 -5.84
N SER A 176 -14.05 16.47 -6.64
CA SER A 176 -13.27 15.35 -6.13
C SER A 176 -12.15 15.81 -5.18
N VAL A 177 -11.37 16.82 -5.59
CA VAL A 177 -10.28 17.37 -4.77
C VAL A 177 -10.81 17.98 -3.47
N LEU A 178 -11.80 18.89 -3.55
CA LEU A 178 -12.30 19.59 -2.37
C LEU A 178 -13.02 18.66 -1.38
N VAL A 179 -13.72 17.64 -1.86
CA VAL A 179 -14.32 16.63 -0.98
C VAL A 179 -13.25 15.70 -0.42
N GLY A 180 -12.19 15.38 -1.17
CA GLY A 180 -10.99 14.72 -0.66
C GLY A 180 -10.39 15.47 0.53
N ASP A 181 -10.21 16.79 0.41
CA ASP A 181 -9.73 17.65 1.49
C ASP A 181 -10.68 17.66 2.70
N PHE A 182 -11.99 17.67 2.45
CA PHE A 182 -12.99 17.58 3.52
C PHE A 182 -12.86 16.26 4.29
N VAL A 183 -12.79 15.12 3.59
CA VAL A 183 -12.66 13.79 4.21
C VAL A 183 -11.34 13.69 4.97
N TYR A 184 -10.26 14.21 4.41
CA TYR A 184 -8.95 14.27 5.05
C TYR A 184 -8.99 15.10 6.35
N SER A 185 -9.57 16.33 6.29
CA SER A 185 -9.73 17.18 7.47
C SER A 185 -10.61 16.52 8.54
N ARG A 186 -11.65 15.79 8.12
CA ARG A 186 -12.52 15.06 9.04
C ARG A 186 -11.77 13.95 9.77
N ALA A 187 -10.85 13.23 9.09
CA ALA A 187 -9.97 12.25 9.73
C ALA A 187 -9.13 12.89 10.84
N PHE A 188 -8.55 14.05 10.61
CA PHE A 188 -7.78 14.78 11.64
C PHE A 188 -8.64 15.24 12.82
N GLN A 189 -9.88 15.69 12.57
CA GLN A 189 -10.81 15.98 13.66
C GLN A 189 -11.10 14.75 14.53
N MET A 190 -11.28 13.57 13.91
CA MET A 190 -11.49 12.31 14.62
C MET A 190 -10.26 11.91 15.44
N MET A 191 -9.06 12.02 14.86
CA MET A 191 -7.80 11.75 15.57
C MET A 191 -7.61 12.68 16.77
N ALA A 192 -7.87 13.97 16.62
CA ALA A 192 -7.80 14.95 17.71
C ALA A 192 -8.79 14.63 18.85
N ALA A 193 -10.00 14.18 18.51
CA ALA A 193 -11.02 13.81 19.49
C ALA A 193 -10.63 12.61 20.35
N LEU A 194 -9.74 11.71 19.88
CA LEU A 194 -9.20 10.61 20.68
C LEU A 194 -8.26 11.09 21.81
N SER A 195 -7.78 12.32 21.75
CA SER A 195 -6.90 12.93 22.74
C SER A 195 -5.65 12.07 23.05
N SER A 196 -5.13 11.36 22.05
CA SER A 196 -3.95 10.50 22.15
C SER A 196 -2.79 11.08 21.33
N GLN A 197 -1.82 11.66 22.03
CA GLN A 197 -0.63 12.23 21.39
C GLN A 197 0.14 11.19 20.55
N PRO A 198 0.37 9.94 21.01
CA PRO A 198 1.06 8.95 20.19
C PRO A 198 0.29 8.60 18.89
N VAL A 199 -1.05 8.55 18.92
CA VAL A 199 -1.86 8.31 17.73
C VAL A 199 -1.69 9.46 16.73
N MET A 200 -1.71 10.70 17.22
CA MET A 200 -1.52 11.89 16.38
C MET A 200 -0.12 11.90 15.74
N GLU A 201 0.93 11.56 16.48
CA GLU A 201 2.30 11.47 15.97
C GLU A 201 2.43 10.42 14.86
N ILE A 202 1.91 9.20 15.09
CA ILE A 202 1.93 8.14 14.08
C ILE A 202 1.21 8.57 12.81
N MET A 203 0.03 9.17 12.96
CA MET A 203 -0.80 9.49 11.81
C MET A 203 -0.31 10.72 11.04
N SER A 204 0.21 11.74 11.72
CA SER A 204 0.81 12.91 11.06
C SER A 204 2.05 12.50 10.24
N GLU A 205 2.91 11.65 10.80
CA GLU A 205 4.04 11.07 10.07
C GLU A 205 3.56 10.21 8.90
N ALA A 206 2.58 9.33 9.11
CA ALA A 206 2.07 8.47 8.05
C ALA A 206 1.49 9.26 6.89
N THR A 207 0.71 10.30 7.15
CA THR A 207 0.10 11.14 6.11
C THR A 207 1.14 11.95 5.34
N ASN A 208 2.19 12.43 6.01
CA ASN A 208 3.32 13.08 5.34
C ASN A 208 4.06 12.12 4.41
N VAL A 209 4.41 10.92 4.91
CA VAL A 209 5.09 9.89 4.12
C VAL A 209 4.26 9.45 2.91
N ILE A 210 2.94 9.34 3.06
CA ILE A 210 2.02 9.01 1.95
C ILE A 210 2.06 10.12 0.88
N ALA A 211 1.96 11.39 1.29
CA ALA A 211 2.02 12.51 0.35
C ALA A 211 3.35 12.57 -0.41
N GLU A 212 4.48 12.32 0.28
CA GLU A 212 5.79 12.19 -0.37
C GLU A 212 5.83 11.00 -1.34
N GLY A 213 5.15 9.89 -1.01
CA GLY A 213 5.04 8.70 -1.85
C GLY A 213 4.31 8.98 -3.17
N GLU A 214 3.22 9.77 -3.12
CA GLU A 214 2.49 10.20 -4.32
C GLU A 214 3.37 11.07 -5.24
N VAL A 215 4.08 12.05 -4.66
CA VAL A 215 5.02 12.89 -5.42
C VAL A 215 6.14 12.05 -6.02
N LEU A 216 6.68 11.08 -5.26
CA LEU A 216 7.74 10.19 -5.75
C LEU A 216 7.25 9.30 -6.89
N GLN A 217 6.01 8.78 -6.83
CA GLN A 217 5.40 8.04 -7.93
C GLN A 217 5.28 8.90 -9.18
N LEU A 218 4.80 10.13 -9.05
CA LEU A 218 4.68 11.07 -10.16
C LEU A 218 6.04 11.36 -10.80
N MET A 219 7.10 11.51 -10.01
CA MET A 219 8.47 11.71 -10.51
C MET A 219 9.04 10.48 -11.22
N ASN A 220 8.58 9.27 -10.86
CA ASN A 220 9.02 8.02 -11.47
C ASN A 220 8.18 7.60 -12.69
N ALA A 221 7.01 8.22 -12.90
CA ALA A 221 6.18 7.95 -14.06
C ALA A 221 6.97 8.26 -15.35
N HIS A 222 6.83 7.37 -16.35
CA HIS A 222 7.53 7.44 -17.64
C HIS A 222 9.06 7.33 -17.56
N ASP A 223 9.65 6.98 -16.39
CA ASP A 223 11.09 6.78 -16.23
C ASP A 223 11.48 5.29 -16.32
N PRO A 224 12.01 4.80 -17.47
CA PRO A 224 12.42 3.41 -17.64
C PRO A 224 13.70 3.06 -16.85
N HIS A 225 14.34 4.03 -16.19
CA HIS A 225 15.50 3.83 -15.33
C HIS A 225 15.13 3.64 -13.86
N THR A 226 13.84 3.61 -13.54
CA THR A 226 13.36 3.31 -12.19
C THR A 226 13.87 1.95 -11.74
N THR A 227 14.58 1.94 -10.61
CA THR A 227 15.13 0.72 -10.02
C THR A 227 14.08 0.02 -9.14
N GLU A 228 14.26 -1.28 -8.92
CA GLU A 228 13.44 -2.06 -7.97
C GLU A 228 13.41 -1.40 -6.57
N GLN A 229 14.55 -0.89 -6.09
CA GLN A 229 14.61 -0.19 -4.80
C GLN A 229 13.72 1.06 -4.77
N ARG A 230 13.76 1.89 -5.83
CA ARG A 230 12.89 3.09 -5.95
C ARG A 230 11.42 2.71 -6.04
N TYR A 231 11.10 1.65 -6.79
CA TYR A 231 9.75 1.11 -6.86
C TYR A 231 9.26 0.64 -5.48
N LEU A 232 10.05 -0.17 -4.75
CA LEU A 232 9.71 -0.64 -3.41
C LEU A 232 9.53 0.52 -2.42
N GLU A 233 10.29 1.58 -2.56
CA GLU A 233 10.11 2.80 -1.76
C GLU A 233 8.78 3.48 -2.04
N VAL A 234 8.37 3.60 -3.31
CA VAL A 234 7.06 4.15 -3.70
C VAL A 234 5.93 3.35 -3.06
N ILE A 235 5.92 2.01 -3.26
CA ILE A 235 4.82 1.19 -2.72
C ILE A 235 4.79 1.15 -1.19
N TYR A 236 5.96 1.26 -0.54
CA TYR A 236 6.01 1.42 0.90
C TYR A 236 5.33 2.73 1.33
N ARG A 237 5.75 3.86 0.77
CA ARG A 237 5.25 5.19 1.15
C ARG A 237 3.77 5.35 0.81
N LYS A 238 3.38 5.06 -0.42
CA LYS A 238 2.02 5.25 -0.92
C LYS A 238 1.01 4.28 -0.29
N THR A 239 1.36 3.00 -0.18
CA THR A 239 0.40 1.94 0.17
C THR A 239 0.66 1.31 1.53
N ALA A 240 1.88 0.82 1.78
CA ALA A 240 2.17 0.03 2.97
C ALA A 240 2.18 0.88 4.25
N LYS A 241 2.55 2.16 4.17
CA LYS A 241 2.62 3.07 5.32
C LYS A 241 1.29 3.22 6.07
N LEU A 242 0.16 3.24 5.36
CA LEU A 242 -1.15 3.34 6.01
C LEU A 242 -1.56 2.04 6.71
N PHE A 243 -1.15 0.87 6.19
CA PHE A 243 -1.32 -0.40 6.89
C PHE A 243 -0.43 -0.49 8.13
N GLU A 244 0.83 -0.05 8.02
CA GLU A 244 1.77 0.06 9.14
C GLU A 244 1.18 0.94 10.25
N ALA A 245 0.77 2.16 9.92
CA ALA A 245 0.18 3.11 10.87
C ALA A 245 -1.10 2.57 11.51
N GLY A 246 -1.97 1.91 10.73
CA GLY A 246 -3.21 1.32 11.26
C GLY A 246 -2.95 0.23 12.30
N ALA A 247 -2.00 -0.67 12.04
CA ALA A 247 -1.61 -1.70 13.02
C ALA A 247 -0.94 -1.10 14.25
N GLU A 248 -0.07 -0.10 14.05
CA GLU A 248 0.64 0.58 15.14
C GLU A 248 -0.31 1.38 16.04
N VAL A 249 -1.27 2.12 15.47
CA VAL A 249 -2.31 2.84 16.20
C VAL A 249 -3.15 1.87 17.04
N ALA A 250 -3.55 0.73 16.48
CA ALA A 250 -4.31 -0.28 17.22
C ALA A 250 -3.50 -0.83 18.41
N ALA A 251 -2.21 -1.06 18.23
CA ALA A 251 -1.31 -1.49 19.29
C ALA A 251 -1.18 -0.44 20.42
N VAL A 252 -1.03 0.84 20.04
CA VAL A 252 -0.95 1.96 20.99
C VAL A 252 -2.23 2.09 21.80
N LEU A 253 -3.40 2.08 21.16
CA LEU A 253 -4.70 2.15 21.83
C LEU A 253 -4.93 0.98 22.78
N SER A 254 -4.34 -0.18 22.48
CA SER A 254 -4.43 -1.38 23.30
C SER A 254 -3.43 -1.40 24.48
N GLY A 255 -2.58 -0.38 24.62
CA GLY A 255 -1.53 -0.36 25.65
C GLY A 255 -0.45 -1.42 25.44
N ALA A 256 -0.21 -1.85 24.20
CA ALA A 256 0.78 -2.86 23.88
C ALA A 256 2.21 -2.39 24.23
N THR A 257 3.07 -3.35 24.60
CA THR A 257 4.48 -3.06 24.88
C THR A 257 5.20 -2.52 23.63
N PRO A 258 6.30 -1.76 23.79
CA PRO A 258 7.06 -1.25 22.62
C PRO A 258 7.47 -2.33 21.62
N ARG A 259 7.83 -3.53 22.12
CA ARG A 259 8.16 -4.67 21.27
C ARG A 259 6.96 -5.14 20.43
N VAL A 260 5.80 -5.33 21.05
CA VAL A 260 4.58 -5.74 20.34
C VAL A 260 4.15 -4.67 19.35
N ARG A 261 4.23 -3.39 19.73
CA ARG A 261 3.95 -2.25 18.82
C ARG A 261 4.85 -2.31 17.58
N GLN A 262 6.16 -2.54 17.74
CA GLN A 262 7.10 -2.62 16.62
C GLN A 262 6.81 -3.81 15.69
N GLU A 263 6.51 -4.99 16.25
CA GLU A 263 6.16 -6.17 15.46
C GLU A 263 4.85 -5.98 14.68
N LEU A 264 3.85 -5.34 15.28
CA LEU A 264 2.59 -5.06 14.62
C LEU A 264 2.72 -3.98 13.54
N ALA A 265 3.56 -2.97 13.73
CA ALA A 265 3.94 -2.04 12.67
C ALA A 265 4.62 -2.79 11.50
N ALA A 266 5.55 -3.70 11.80
CA ALA A 266 6.19 -4.55 10.78
C ALA A 266 5.17 -5.46 10.07
N TYR A 267 4.20 -6.04 10.79
CA TYR A 267 3.10 -6.78 10.21
C TYR A 267 2.33 -5.93 9.19
N GLY A 268 1.90 -4.72 9.59
CA GLY A 268 1.18 -3.79 8.72
C GLY A 268 1.98 -3.40 7.47
N ARG A 269 3.27 -3.10 7.65
CA ARG A 269 4.18 -2.81 6.52
C ARG A 269 4.24 -3.96 5.53
N HIS A 270 4.45 -5.16 6.01
CA HIS A 270 4.62 -6.33 5.16
C HIS A 270 3.33 -6.72 4.43
N ILE A 271 2.17 -6.69 5.10
CA ILE A 271 0.89 -6.99 4.43
C ILE A 271 0.54 -5.92 3.38
N GLY A 272 0.80 -4.64 3.66
CA GLY A 272 0.59 -3.55 2.71
C GLY A 272 1.48 -3.67 1.47
N THR A 273 2.76 -4.05 1.65
CA THR A 273 3.70 -4.30 0.55
C THR A 273 3.26 -5.51 -0.27
N ALA A 274 2.89 -6.64 0.38
CA ALA A 274 2.39 -7.83 -0.31
C ALA A 274 1.15 -7.52 -1.14
N TYR A 275 0.22 -6.75 -0.57
CA TYR A 275 -1.02 -6.35 -1.24
C TYR A 275 -0.75 -5.54 -2.52
N GLN A 276 0.18 -4.57 -2.49
CA GLN A 276 0.51 -3.78 -3.68
C GLN A 276 1.20 -4.61 -4.74
N LEU A 277 2.18 -5.46 -4.36
CA LEU A 277 2.84 -6.36 -5.30
C LEU A 277 1.84 -7.26 -6.03
N VAL A 278 0.81 -7.74 -5.35
CA VAL A 278 -0.28 -8.53 -5.94
C VAL A 278 -1.14 -7.69 -6.87
N ASP A 279 -1.49 -6.46 -6.46
CA ASP A 279 -2.27 -5.54 -7.30
C ASP A 279 -1.56 -5.30 -8.63
N ASP A 280 -0.25 -5.09 -8.60
CA ASP A 280 0.58 -4.89 -9.81
C ASP A 280 0.67 -6.16 -10.68
N VAL A 281 0.72 -7.36 -10.09
CA VAL A 281 0.65 -8.63 -10.85
C VAL A 281 -0.70 -8.80 -11.54
N LEU A 282 -1.78 -8.48 -10.82
CA LEU A 282 -3.13 -8.58 -11.34
C LEU A 282 -3.40 -7.58 -12.47
N ASP A 283 -2.69 -6.46 -12.52
CA ASP A 283 -2.80 -5.49 -13.62
C ASP A 283 -2.41 -6.08 -14.98
N TYR A 284 -1.60 -7.15 -14.99
CA TYR A 284 -1.17 -7.86 -16.20
C TYR A 284 -1.81 -9.24 -16.40
N ARG A 285 -2.54 -9.79 -15.41
CA ARG A 285 -3.12 -11.15 -15.46
C ARG A 285 -4.64 -11.20 -15.47
N SER A 286 -5.32 -10.19 -14.93
CA SER A 286 -6.75 -10.28 -14.63
C SER A 286 -7.63 -10.08 -15.85
N ASN A 287 -8.73 -10.83 -15.89
CA ASN A 287 -9.84 -10.52 -16.79
C ASN A 287 -10.45 -9.16 -16.40
N PRO A 288 -10.58 -8.17 -17.31
CA PRO A 288 -11.16 -6.86 -17.05
C PRO A 288 -12.53 -6.91 -16.38
N GLN A 289 -13.34 -7.95 -16.69
CA GLN A 289 -14.68 -8.12 -16.13
C GLN A 289 -14.68 -8.47 -14.63
N GLU A 290 -13.63 -9.11 -14.13
CA GLU A 290 -13.50 -9.50 -12.72
C GLU A 290 -12.91 -8.39 -11.85
N ARG A 291 -12.05 -7.55 -12.42
CA ARG A 291 -11.33 -6.49 -11.69
C ARG A 291 -12.06 -5.15 -11.66
N GLY A 292 -12.93 -4.87 -12.65
CA GLY A 292 -13.59 -3.56 -12.80
C GLY A 292 -12.63 -2.42 -13.17
N LYS A 293 -11.44 -2.75 -13.72
CA LYS A 293 -10.44 -1.89 -14.35
C LYS A 293 -9.99 -2.50 -15.67
N ASN A 294 -9.36 -1.71 -16.55
CA ASN A 294 -8.78 -2.24 -17.78
C ASN A 294 -7.48 -3.00 -17.48
N LEU A 295 -7.07 -3.88 -18.38
CA LEU A 295 -5.78 -4.56 -18.33
C LEU A 295 -4.67 -3.57 -18.71
N GLY A 296 -3.63 -3.46 -17.89
CA GLY A 296 -2.49 -2.60 -18.15
C GLY A 296 -2.75 -1.10 -17.88
N ASP A 297 -3.66 -0.77 -16.96
CA ASP A 297 -3.89 0.61 -16.54
C ASP A 297 -2.60 1.26 -16.00
N ASP A 298 -1.78 0.52 -15.22
CA ASP A 298 -0.49 1.02 -14.72
C ASP A 298 0.50 1.33 -15.86
N LEU A 299 0.50 0.51 -16.92
CA LEU A 299 1.30 0.78 -18.12
C LEU A 299 0.75 2.00 -18.88
N ALA A 300 -0.57 2.13 -18.98
CA ALA A 300 -1.20 3.29 -19.61
C ALA A 300 -0.80 4.62 -18.96
N GLU A 301 -0.61 4.59 -17.64
CA GLU A 301 -0.16 5.71 -16.82
C GLU A 301 1.38 5.86 -16.81
N GLY A 302 2.11 5.00 -17.50
CA GLY A 302 3.58 5.01 -17.56
C GLY A 302 4.23 4.61 -16.23
N LYS A 303 3.53 3.89 -15.35
CA LYS A 303 4.05 3.44 -14.04
C LYS A 303 5.01 2.25 -14.24
N PRO A 304 6.30 2.36 -13.87
CA PRO A 304 7.27 1.27 -13.96
C PRO A 304 7.07 0.30 -12.78
N THR A 305 6.13 -0.64 -12.91
CA THR A 305 5.86 -1.65 -11.90
C THR A 305 6.89 -2.78 -11.90
N LEU A 306 6.95 -3.58 -10.84
CA LEU A 306 7.99 -4.60 -10.67
C LEU A 306 8.09 -5.61 -11.82
N PRO A 307 6.98 -6.10 -12.42
CA PRO A 307 7.08 -6.97 -13.60
C PRO A 307 7.82 -6.33 -14.77
N LEU A 308 7.59 -5.03 -15.04
CA LEU A 308 8.29 -4.28 -16.09
C LEU A 308 9.76 -4.07 -15.76
N ILE A 309 10.08 -3.68 -14.51
CA ILE A 309 11.46 -3.49 -14.03
C ILE A 309 12.26 -4.80 -14.14
N HIS A 310 11.64 -5.93 -13.76
CA HIS A 310 12.26 -7.23 -13.89
C HIS A 310 12.54 -7.59 -15.36
N ALA A 311 11.58 -7.36 -16.24
CA ALA A 311 11.74 -7.63 -17.66
C ALA A 311 12.77 -6.72 -18.34
N LEU A 312 12.88 -5.43 -17.94
CA LEU A 312 13.95 -4.54 -18.40
C LEU A 312 15.35 -5.05 -18.00
N ARG A 313 15.46 -5.69 -16.83
CA ARG A 313 16.74 -6.19 -16.31
C ARG A 313 17.16 -7.51 -16.93
N HIS A 314 16.23 -8.41 -17.21
CA HIS A 314 16.49 -9.80 -17.58
C HIS A 314 16.14 -10.14 -19.03
N GLY A 315 15.40 -9.29 -19.74
CA GLY A 315 15.02 -9.48 -21.13
C GLY A 315 16.20 -9.33 -22.11
N ASP A 316 16.02 -9.81 -23.32
CA ASP A 316 16.92 -9.52 -24.44
C ASP A 316 16.80 -8.06 -24.91
N GLU A 317 17.63 -7.65 -25.88
CA GLU A 317 17.64 -6.24 -26.32
C GLU A 317 16.30 -5.83 -26.96
N GLN A 318 15.66 -6.70 -27.70
CA GLN A 318 14.36 -6.42 -28.33
C GLN A 318 13.27 -6.21 -27.26
N GLN A 319 13.21 -7.07 -26.27
CA GLN A 319 12.28 -6.97 -25.15
C GLN A 319 12.52 -5.69 -24.33
N ARG A 320 13.78 -5.34 -24.07
CA ARG A 320 14.13 -4.09 -23.36
C ARG A 320 13.68 -2.85 -24.12
N VAL A 321 13.85 -2.83 -25.44
CA VAL A 321 13.38 -1.71 -26.28
C VAL A 321 11.87 -1.56 -26.18
N ILE A 322 11.11 -2.66 -26.34
CA ILE A 322 9.65 -2.66 -26.26
C ILE A 322 9.17 -2.11 -24.92
N ILE A 323 9.71 -2.61 -23.82
CA ILE A 323 9.28 -2.20 -22.48
C ILE A 323 9.69 -0.75 -22.20
N ARG A 324 10.90 -0.34 -22.58
CA ARG A 324 11.39 1.04 -22.42
C ARG A 324 10.47 2.02 -23.13
N GLU A 325 10.13 1.75 -24.40
CA GLU A 325 9.23 2.59 -25.17
C GLU A 325 7.81 2.61 -24.57
N ALA A 326 7.30 1.47 -24.10
CA ALA A 326 6.00 1.38 -23.49
C ALA A 326 5.91 2.24 -22.20
N ILE A 327 6.91 2.18 -21.33
CA ILE A 327 6.98 3.02 -20.13
C ILE A 327 7.05 4.51 -20.51
N GLN A 328 7.94 4.88 -21.45
CA GLN A 328 8.16 6.28 -21.82
C GLN A 328 6.95 6.93 -22.47
N ARG A 329 6.21 6.19 -23.31
CA ARG A 329 5.03 6.72 -24.01
C ARG A 329 3.78 6.67 -23.20
N GLY A 330 3.66 5.67 -22.31
CA GLY A 330 2.39 5.28 -21.71
C GLY A 330 1.41 4.71 -22.77
N GLY A 331 0.24 4.30 -22.32
CA GLY A 331 -0.81 3.79 -23.18
C GLY A 331 -0.70 2.29 -23.50
N VAL A 332 -1.82 1.72 -23.93
CA VAL A 332 -2.00 0.26 -24.10
C VAL A 332 -1.74 -0.25 -25.52
N THR A 333 -1.25 0.59 -26.44
CA THR A 333 -1.03 0.21 -27.84
C THR A 333 0.01 -0.89 -28.04
N GLN A 334 0.89 -1.09 -27.06
CA GLN A 334 1.92 -2.13 -27.06
C GLN A 334 1.71 -3.18 -25.97
N LEU A 335 0.49 -3.33 -25.43
CA LEU A 335 0.22 -4.21 -24.30
C LEU A 335 0.62 -5.67 -24.58
N GLU A 336 0.20 -6.25 -25.70
CA GLU A 336 0.53 -7.64 -26.07
C GLU A 336 2.04 -7.94 -26.17
N PRO A 337 2.86 -7.13 -26.87
CA PRO A 337 4.31 -7.30 -26.85
C PRO A 337 4.93 -7.16 -25.46
N VAL A 338 4.41 -6.25 -24.62
CA VAL A 338 4.87 -6.06 -23.23
C VAL A 338 4.53 -7.27 -22.39
N LEU A 339 3.29 -7.80 -22.46
CA LEU A 339 2.88 -9.03 -21.77
C LEU A 339 3.79 -10.21 -22.14
N THR A 340 4.04 -10.39 -23.44
CA THR A 340 4.94 -11.45 -23.94
C THR A 340 6.35 -11.31 -23.33
N ALA A 341 6.88 -10.09 -23.23
CA ALA A 341 8.20 -9.85 -22.65
C ALA A 341 8.22 -10.08 -21.13
N ILE A 342 7.17 -9.66 -20.41
CA ILE A 342 7.03 -9.91 -18.97
C ILE A 342 6.95 -11.41 -18.68
N GLU A 343 6.17 -12.17 -19.46
CA GLU A 343 6.04 -13.63 -19.32
C GLU A 343 7.36 -14.36 -19.63
N ALA A 344 8.00 -14.04 -20.76
CA ALA A 344 9.26 -14.66 -21.17
C ALA A 344 10.39 -14.45 -20.16
N THR A 345 10.36 -13.34 -19.41
CA THR A 345 11.37 -13.04 -18.39
C THR A 345 10.99 -13.53 -16.98
N GLY A 346 9.78 -14.04 -16.79
CA GLY A 346 9.29 -14.47 -15.47
C GLY A 346 8.98 -13.30 -14.52
N GLY A 347 8.72 -12.10 -15.04
CA GLY A 347 8.50 -10.89 -14.24
C GLY A 347 7.30 -10.98 -13.29
N LEU A 348 6.21 -11.61 -13.74
CA LEU A 348 5.03 -11.84 -12.88
C LEU A 348 5.32 -12.80 -11.74
N GLU A 349 6.02 -13.92 -12.01
CA GLU A 349 6.36 -14.90 -10.97
C GLU A 349 7.36 -14.31 -9.96
N TYR A 350 8.29 -13.49 -10.41
CA TYR A 350 9.20 -12.76 -9.53
C TYR A 350 8.43 -11.86 -8.55
N ALA A 351 7.51 -11.04 -9.04
CA ALA A 351 6.69 -10.16 -8.21
C ALA A 351 5.77 -10.95 -7.26
N ALA A 352 5.12 -12.01 -7.75
CA ALA A 352 4.28 -12.89 -6.95
C ALA A 352 5.09 -13.60 -5.83
N ARG A 353 6.33 -14.04 -6.11
CA ARG A 353 7.22 -14.62 -5.11
C ARG A 353 7.58 -13.63 -4.03
N LEU A 354 7.94 -12.40 -4.39
CA LEU A 354 8.26 -11.35 -3.44
C LEU A 354 7.04 -10.99 -2.56
N ALA A 355 5.84 -10.98 -3.13
CA ALA A 355 4.60 -10.81 -2.38
C ALA A 355 4.41 -11.92 -1.32
N ARG A 356 4.63 -13.19 -1.69
CA ARG A 356 4.56 -14.32 -0.75
C ARG A 356 5.60 -14.23 0.36
N GLU A 357 6.82 -13.77 0.05
CA GLU A 357 7.86 -13.53 1.07
C GLU A 357 7.43 -12.45 2.08
N HIS A 358 6.81 -11.36 1.61
CA HIS A 358 6.28 -10.33 2.49
C HIS A 358 5.11 -10.85 3.33
N ALA A 359 4.18 -11.62 2.78
CA ALA A 359 3.10 -12.25 3.54
C ALA A 359 3.64 -13.20 4.63
N ALA A 360 4.69 -13.97 4.33
CA ALA A 360 5.34 -14.83 5.31
C ALA A 360 6.00 -14.02 6.46
N ARG A 361 6.65 -12.89 6.14
CA ARG A 361 7.22 -11.98 7.16
C ARG A 361 6.12 -11.34 8.01
N ALA A 362 4.99 -10.95 7.41
CA ALA A 362 3.84 -10.47 8.14
C ALA A 362 3.35 -11.53 9.15
N LYS A 363 3.16 -12.77 8.70
CA LYS A 363 2.75 -13.88 9.58
C LYS A 363 3.74 -14.11 10.73
N ALA A 364 5.05 -14.03 10.47
CA ALA A 364 6.08 -14.21 11.47
C ALA A 364 6.04 -13.13 12.57
N ALA A 365 5.73 -11.87 12.24
CA ALA A 365 5.61 -10.77 13.19
C ALA A 365 4.48 -10.99 14.23
N LEU A 366 3.46 -11.80 13.89
CA LEU A 366 2.37 -12.13 14.81
C LEU A 366 2.78 -13.03 15.98
N ALA A 367 4.00 -13.60 15.96
CA ALA A 367 4.53 -14.40 17.07
C ALA A 367 4.68 -13.59 18.38
N ALA A 368 4.66 -12.25 18.29
CA ALA A 368 4.67 -11.37 19.47
C ALA A 368 3.30 -11.30 20.20
N LEU A 369 2.22 -11.78 19.56
CA LEU A 369 0.87 -11.78 20.11
C LEU A 369 0.52 -13.10 20.81
N PRO A 370 -0.34 -13.06 21.84
CA PRO A 370 -0.91 -14.28 22.42
C PRO A 370 -1.79 -15.01 21.40
N GLU A 371 -1.98 -16.31 21.61
CA GLU A 371 -2.87 -17.11 20.79
C GLU A 371 -4.32 -16.64 20.96
N SER A 372 -4.98 -16.36 19.84
CA SER A 372 -6.36 -15.91 19.79
C SER A 372 -6.93 -16.04 18.39
N ARG A 373 -8.26 -16.16 18.28
CA ARG A 373 -8.94 -16.17 16.98
C ARG A 373 -8.66 -14.89 16.14
N CYS A 374 -8.47 -13.73 16.77
CA CYS A 374 -8.13 -12.51 16.08
C CYS A 374 -6.69 -12.54 15.54
N ARG A 375 -5.71 -13.14 16.28
CA ARG A 375 -4.37 -13.40 15.75
C ARG A 375 -4.41 -14.35 14.55
N ASP A 376 -5.21 -15.41 14.61
CA ASP A 376 -5.41 -16.33 13.49
C ASP A 376 -6.07 -15.62 12.30
N GLY A 377 -7.02 -14.72 12.56
CA GLY A 377 -7.61 -13.85 11.55
C GLY A 377 -6.59 -12.93 10.87
N LEU A 378 -5.62 -12.36 11.62
CA LEU A 378 -4.52 -11.58 11.06
C LEU A 378 -3.60 -12.47 10.19
N ALA A 379 -3.29 -13.70 10.62
CA ALA A 379 -2.49 -14.63 9.85
C ALA A 379 -3.21 -15.04 8.54
N ALA A 380 -4.52 -15.27 8.59
CA ALA A 380 -5.34 -15.54 7.42
C ALA A 380 -5.45 -14.32 6.48
N LEU A 381 -5.52 -13.09 7.02
CA LEU A 381 -5.53 -11.85 6.23
C LEU A 381 -4.21 -11.69 5.44
N ALA A 382 -3.07 -12.06 6.04
CA ALA A 382 -1.78 -12.07 5.36
C ALA A 382 -1.74 -13.11 4.23
N ALA A 383 -2.32 -14.30 4.42
CA ALA A 383 -2.45 -15.31 3.37
C ALA A 383 -3.38 -14.82 2.24
N PHE A 384 -4.55 -14.28 2.59
CA PHE A 384 -5.51 -13.72 1.64
C PHE A 384 -4.90 -12.64 0.74
N SER A 385 -3.95 -11.84 1.25
CA SER A 385 -3.30 -10.77 0.47
C SER A 385 -2.54 -11.29 -0.76
N VAL A 386 -2.22 -12.60 -0.83
CA VAL A 386 -1.44 -13.22 -1.91
C VAL A 386 -2.15 -14.36 -2.64
N GLU A 387 -3.38 -14.73 -2.25
CA GLU A 387 -4.11 -15.88 -2.82
C GLU A 387 -4.47 -15.70 -4.31
N HIS A 388 -4.54 -14.47 -4.80
CA HIS A 388 -4.95 -14.17 -6.17
C HIS A 388 -3.78 -14.10 -7.16
N THR A 389 -2.58 -14.53 -6.77
CA THR A 389 -1.38 -14.53 -7.65
C THR A 389 -1.12 -15.85 -8.38
N THR A 390 -1.92 -16.88 -8.11
CA THR A 390 -1.78 -18.22 -8.72
C THR A 390 -2.82 -18.48 -9.78
#